data_dd6c63104771459b59be28578dcdcc66
#
_entry.id   dd6c63104771459b59be28578dcdcc66
#
_cell.length_a   1.000
_cell.length_b   1.000
_cell.length_c   1.000
_cell.angle_alpha   90.00
_cell.angle_beta   90.00
_cell.angle_gamma   90.00
#
_symmetry.space_group_name_H-M   'P 1'
#
loop_
_entity.id
_entity.type
_entity.pdbx_description
1 polymer ?
#
loop_
_entity_poly.entity_id
_entity_poly.type
_entity_poly.pdbx_seq_one_letter_code
_entity_poly.pdbx_strand_id
1 'polypeptide(L)'
;GLGDVYKRQTHYTETVEGAPVNSIIQQRACLPTQSGKVEEGALVDLTDYSMKLLEKKFDIDGHKEFYLSTVVFQYTTAEPEKKKLQAIQDAAVQAVQENYQDEPHVEAQVAMLIANQAADNDNKVTVEQVRRQLAEEYPLAAVPFDDYVEKSDVLEPAQAQQPVTVSPARIRRMESRSIHTASGIEVKIPTEILSEDSAVEFLHAEDGSVSLLIKNVIL
;
A
#
# COMPACT_ATOMS: atom_id res chain seq x y z
N GLY A 1 -11.84 37.08 6.16
CA GLY A 1 -13.06 37.21 5.50
C GLY A 1 -14.03 36.09 5.73
N LEU A 2 -15.10 36.36 6.45
CA LEU A 2 -16.24 35.44 6.68
C LEU A 2 -17.06 35.16 5.39
N GLY A 3 -16.70 35.76 4.26
CA GLY A 3 -17.47 35.69 3.02
C GLY A 3 -17.22 34.47 2.15
N ASP A 4 -16.08 33.81 2.29
CA ASP A 4 -15.69 32.76 1.31
C ASP A 4 -16.23 31.36 1.63
N VAL A 5 -16.66 31.15 2.86
CA VAL A 5 -17.22 29.86 3.31
C VAL A 5 -18.57 29.57 2.63
N TYR A 6 -19.29 30.60 2.23
CA TYR A 6 -20.65 30.48 1.70
C TYR A 6 -20.73 30.41 0.18
N LYS A 7 -19.60 30.43 -0.53
CA LYS A 7 -19.58 30.56 -2.00
C LYS A 7 -19.23 29.28 -2.73
N ARG A 8 -19.17 28.13 -2.12
CA ARG A 8 -19.04 26.88 -2.86
C ARG A 8 -20.40 26.47 -3.37
N GLN A 9 -20.68 26.85 -4.58
CA GLN A 9 -21.87 26.44 -5.34
C GLN A 9 -21.41 25.52 -6.45
N THR A 10 -22.05 24.37 -6.57
CA THR A 10 -21.87 23.49 -7.71
C THR A 10 -23.00 23.76 -8.68
N HIS A 11 -22.66 24.26 -9.85
CA HIS A 11 -23.58 24.41 -10.96
C HIS A 11 -23.53 23.12 -11.78
N TYR A 12 -24.69 22.53 -12.01
CA TYR A 12 -24.81 21.38 -12.88
C TYR A 12 -26.08 21.50 -13.73
N THR A 13 -26.06 20.85 -14.86
CA THR A 13 -27.20 20.78 -15.77
C THR A 13 -27.75 19.38 -15.73
N GLU A 14 -29.03 19.26 -15.42
CA GLU A 14 -29.76 18.00 -15.48
C GLU A 14 -30.84 18.04 -16.53
N THR A 15 -31.23 16.91 -17.05
CA THR A 15 -32.35 16.85 -18.01
C THR A 15 -33.59 16.45 -17.27
N VAL A 16 -34.55 17.34 -17.14
CA VAL A 16 -35.85 17.10 -16.53
C VAL A 16 -36.89 17.17 -17.62
N GLU A 17 -37.65 16.09 -17.81
CA GLU A 17 -38.71 16.01 -18.87
C GLU A 17 -38.21 16.36 -20.29
N GLY A 18 -36.94 16.02 -20.58
CA GLY A 18 -36.33 16.29 -21.89
C GLY A 18 -35.80 17.70 -22.10
N ALA A 19 -35.90 18.58 -21.11
CA ALA A 19 -35.35 19.93 -21.16
C ALA A 19 -34.12 20.06 -20.24
N PRO A 20 -33.04 20.76 -20.65
CA PRO A 20 -31.91 21.01 -19.78
C PRO A 20 -32.30 22.03 -18.70
N VAL A 21 -32.14 21.62 -17.43
CA VAL A 21 -32.38 22.47 -16.27
C VAL A 21 -31.05 22.72 -15.57
N ASN A 22 -30.72 23.98 -15.35
CA ASN A 22 -29.55 24.34 -14.54
C ASN A 22 -29.93 24.36 -13.08
N SER A 23 -29.25 23.53 -12.30
CA SER A 23 -29.44 23.44 -10.87
C SER A 23 -28.20 23.91 -10.13
N ILE A 24 -28.42 24.46 -8.93
CA ILE A 24 -27.35 24.95 -8.05
C ILE A 24 -27.51 24.27 -6.71
N ILE A 25 -26.51 23.50 -6.32
CA ILE A 25 -26.41 22.98 -4.96
C ILE A 25 -25.60 23.97 -4.13
N GLN A 26 -26.25 24.56 -3.15
CA GLN A 26 -25.59 25.37 -2.16
C GLN A 26 -25.26 24.50 -0.94
N GLN A 27 -23.98 24.25 -0.75
CA GLN A 27 -23.52 23.53 0.45
C GLN A 27 -23.49 24.49 1.64
N ARG A 28 -24.33 24.25 2.63
CA ARG A 28 -24.38 25.01 3.89
C ARG A 28 -23.53 24.37 4.99
N ALA A 29 -23.03 23.16 4.79
CA ALA A 29 -22.17 22.49 5.75
C ALA A 29 -20.79 23.15 5.80
N CYS A 30 -20.29 23.38 6.99
CA CYS A 30 -18.99 23.97 7.21
C CYS A 30 -17.89 23.05 6.72
N LEU A 31 -17.28 23.38 5.58
CA LEU A 31 -16.00 22.79 5.23
C LEU A 31 -14.91 23.45 6.10
N PRO A 32 -13.87 22.73 6.50
CA PRO A 32 -12.79 23.29 7.29
C PRO A 32 -12.17 24.49 6.54
N THR A 33 -12.14 25.62 7.21
CA THR A 33 -11.75 26.92 6.62
C THR A 33 -10.24 27.06 6.41
N GLN A 34 -9.43 26.19 7.00
CA GLN A 34 -7.98 26.35 7.08
C GLN A 34 -7.14 25.33 6.32
N SER A 35 -7.69 24.24 5.86
CA SER A 35 -6.97 23.29 5.02
C SER A 35 -7.74 23.03 3.75
N GLY A 36 -7.13 23.25 2.59
CA GLY A 36 -7.68 22.81 1.31
C GLY A 36 -7.81 21.27 1.19
N LYS A 37 -7.66 20.56 2.31
CA LYS A 37 -7.68 19.12 2.41
C LYS A 37 -9.11 18.63 2.56
N VAL A 38 -9.56 17.84 1.60
CA VAL A 38 -10.83 17.13 1.69
C VAL A 38 -10.69 16.05 2.76
N GLU A 39 -11.58 16.05 3.74
CA GLU A 39 -11.57 15.04 4.81
C GLU A 39 -12.40 13.81 4.45
N GLU A 40 -13.50 14.03 3.76
CA GLU A 40 -14.39 12.97 3.25
C GLU A 40 -14.91 13.36 1.88
N GLY A 41 -15.11 12.39 1.02
CA GLY A 41 -15.64 12.60 -0.32
C GLY A 41 -15.80 11.33 -1.11
N ALA A 42 -16.62 11.41 -2.13
CA ALA A 42 -16.84 10.37 -3.12
C ALA A 42 -16.55 10.95 -4.51
N LEU A 43 -15.76 10.23 -5.28
CA LEU A 43 -15.56 10.48 -6.71
C LEU A 43 -16.19 9.33 -7.48
N VAL A 44 -17.19 9.64 -8.28
CA VAL A 44 -17.91 8.66 -9.09
C VAL A 44 -17.54 8.89 -10.56
N ASP A 45 -17.09 7.84 -11.23
CA ASP A 45 -16.96 7.83 -12.68
C ASP A 45 -18.32 7.50 -13.29
N LEU A 46 -18.85 8.42 -14.07
CA LEU A 46 -20.17 8.25 -14.67
C LEU A 46 -20.16 7.35 -15.93
N THR A 47 -18.99 6.93 -16.37
CA THR A 47 -18.84 6.05 -17.53
C THR A 47 -19.10 4.59 -17.16
N ASP A 48 -18.58 4.16 -16.01
CA ASP A 48 -18.65 2.78 -15.52
C ASP A 48 -19.26 2.67 -14.12
N TYR A 49 -19.65 3.81 -13.54
CA TYR A 49 -20.17 3.93 -12.18
C TYR A 49 -19.21 3.46 -11.09
N SER A 50 -17.92 3.37 -11.39
CA SER A 50 -16.91 3.10 -10.38
C SER A 50 -16.82 4.27 -9.39
N MET A 51 -16.53 3.96 -8.13
CA MET A 51 -16.50 4.93 -7.06
C MET A 51 -15.18 4.86 -6.28
N LYS A 52 -14.58 6.03 -6.04
CA LYS A 52 -13.45 6.18 -5.11
C LYS A 52 -13.92 6.96 -3.91
N LEU A 53 -13.76 6.39 -2.72
CA LEU A 53 -14.17 7.00 -1.47
C LEU A 53 -12.94 7.47 -0.68
N LEU A 54 -13.05 8.68 -0.12
CA LEU A 54 -12.19 9.17 0.94
C LEU A 54 -13.09 9.31 2.18
N GLU A 55 -12.85 8.51 3.20
CA GLU A 55 -13.72 8.49 4.38
C GLU A 55 -12.95 8.20 5.66
N LYS A 56 -13.54 8.57 6.78
CA LYS A 56 -13.06 8.29 8.13
C LYS A 56 -13.95 7.28 8.80
N LYS A 57 -13.39 6.59 9.80
CA LYS A 57 -14.20 5.76 10.69
C LYS A 57 -14.85 6.63 11.76
N PHE A 58 -16.14 6.47 11.93
CA PHE A 58 -16.92 7.06 13.01
C PHE A 58 -17.36 6.00 14.00
N ASP A 59 -17.61 6.40 15.23
CA ASP A 59 -18.24 5.55 16.22
C ASP A 59 -19.76 5.56 15.96
N ILE A 60 -20.29 4.42 15.52
CA ILE A 60 -21.70 4.24 15.25
C ILE A 60 -22.16 3.10 16.18
N ASP A 61 -23.01 3.41 17.13
CA ASP A 61 -23.53 2.44 18.10
C ASP A 61 -22.45 1.65 18.86
N GLY A 62 -21.30 2.28 19.14
CA GLY A 62 -20.17 1.67 19.85
C GLY A 62 -19.20 0.89 18.95
N HIS A 63 -19.40 0.92 17.65
CA HIS A 63 -18.51 0.28 16.66
C HIS A 63 -17.90 1.33 15.72
N LYS A 64 -16.59 1.16 15.41
CA LYS A 64 -15.91 2.05 14.46
C LYS A 64 -16.15 1.59 13.04
N GLU A 65 -17.04 2.26 12.33
CA GLU A 65 -17.41 1.95 10.95
C GLU A 65 -17.21 3.13 10.01
N PHE A 66 -17.13 2.84 8.72
CA PHE A 66 -17.10 3.85 7.66
C PHE A 66 -18.53 4.28 7.34
N TYR A 67 -18.84 5.56 7.53
CA TYR A 67 -20.19 6.06 7.35
C TYR A 67 -20.64 6.13 5.89
N LEU A 68 -19.77 6.63 5.00
CA LEU A 68 -20.15 6.79 3.60
C LEU A 68 -20.34 5.44 2.91
N SER A 69 -19.36 4.53 3.03
CA SER A 69 -19.46 3.21 2.39
C SER A 69 -20.55 2.35 3.00
N THR A 70 -20.59 2.22 4.32
CA THR A 70 -21.45 1.25 5.00
C THR A 70 -22.88 1.76 5.12
N VAL A 71 -23.10 3.02 5.53
CA VAL A 71 -24.44 3.55 5.85
C VAL A 71 -25.09 4.24 4.64
N VAL A 72 -24.33 5.12 3.96
CA VAL A 72 -24.90 5.94 2.89
C VAL A 72 -24.99 5.17 1.58
N PHE A 73 -23.91 4.58 1.15
CA PHE A 73 -23.87 3.90 -0.14
C PHE A 73 -24.19 2.41 -0.07
N GLN A 74 -24.07 1.81 1.11
CA GLN A 74 -24.25 0.36 1.35
C GLN A 74 -23.40 -0.49 0.41
N TYR A 75 -22.16 -0.07 0.22
CA TYR A 75 -21.17 -0.74 -0.60
C TYR A 75 -20.13 -1.46 0.26
N THR A 76 -19.73 -2.64 -0.21
CA THR A 76 -18.49 -3.25 0.26
C THR A 76 -17.32 -2.59 -0.47
N THR A 77 -16.47 -1.89 0.26
CA THR A 77 -15.27 -1.28 -0.33
C THR A 77 -14.24 -2.36 -0.61
N ALA A 78 -13.66 -2.33 -1.81
CA ALA A 78 -12.47 -3.15 -2.07
C ALA A 78 -11.32 -2.68 -1.17
N GLU A 79 -10.59 -3.61 -0.60
CA GLU A 79 -9.41 -3.27 0.22
C GLU A 79 -8.40 -2.46 -0.60
N PRO A 80 -7.81 -1.40 0.00
CA PRO A 80 -6.82 -0.58 -0.69
C PRO A 80 -5.66 -1.40 -1.21
N GLU A 81 -5.19 -1.14 -2.42
CA GLU A 81 -4.06 -1.84 -3.04
C GLU A 81 -2.80 -1.87 -2.14
N LYS A 82 -2.61 -0.81 -1.36
CA LYS A 82 -1.53 -0.77 -0.37
C LYS A 82 -1.66 -1.86 0.70
N LYS A 83 -2.87 -2.15 1.16
CA LYS A 83 -3.12 -3.20 2.16
C LYS A 83 -3.00 -4.58 1.54
N LYS A 84 -3.49 -4.77 0.31
CA LYS A 84 -3.33 -6.03 -0.42
C LYS A 84 -1.86 -6.35 -0.66
N LEU A 85 -1.08 -5.37 -1.13
CA LEU A 85 0.35 -5.54 -1.32
C LEU A 85 1.08 -5.86 -0.01
N GLN A 86 0.70 -5.20 1.08
CA GLN A 86 1.28 -5.48 2.40
C GLN A 86 0.95 -6.91 2.84
N ALA A 87 -0.30 -7.34 2.68
CA ALA A 87 -0.72 -8.70 3.03
C ALA A 87 0.02 -9.77 2.20
N ILE A 88 0.24 -9.53 0.90
CA ILE A 88 1.05 -10.42 0.04
C ILE A 88 2.49 -10.48 0.56
N GLN A 89 3.08 -9.32 0.88
CA GLN A 89 4.44 -9.24 1.40
C GLN A 89 4.57 -9.95 2.75
N ASP A 90 3.65 -9.73 3.68
CA ASP A 90 3.66 -10.33 5.00
C ASP A 90 3.48 -11.86 4.92
N ALA A 91 2.60 -12.36 4.05
CA ALA A 91 2.41 -13.78 3.80
C ALA A 91 3.69 -14.42 3.24
N ALA A 92 4.37 -13.76 2.29
CA ALA A 92 5.61 -14.24 1.72
C ALA A 92 6.75 -14.27 2.74
N VAL A 93 6.90 -13.23 3.55
CA VAL A 93 7.91 -13.18 4.62
C VAL A 93 7.68 -14.28 5.64
N GLN A 94 6.44 -14.49 6.11
CA GLN A 94 6.12 -15.54 7.06
C GLN A 94 6.39 -16.93 6.50
N ALA A 95 6.03 -17.17 5.24
CA ALA A 95 6.24 -18.44 4.57
C ALA A 95 7.74 -18.79 4.44
N VAL A 96 8.58 -17.80 4.13
CA VAL A 96 10.04 -17.99 4.08
C VAL A 96 10.60 -18.23 5.48
N GLN A 97 10.26 -17.39 6.46
CA GLN A 97 10.76 -17.50 7.82
C GLN A 97 10.42 -18.81 8.50
N GLU A 98 9.28 -19.42 8.17
CA GLU A 98 8.86 -20.72 8.73
C GLU A 98 9.83 -21.86 8.37
N ASN A 99 10.37 -21.84 7.15
CA ASN A 99 11.19 -22.94 6.63
C ASN A 99 12.68 -22.58 6.47
N TYR A 100 13.02 -21.29 6.49
CA TYR A 100 14.37 -20.76 6.28
C TYR A 100 14.75 -19.83 7.45
N GLN A 101 14.82 -20.38 8.67
CA GLN A 101 15.03 -19.62 9.92
C GLN A 101 16.37 -18.89 9.98
N ASP A 102 17.40 -19.43 9.31
CA ASP A 102 18.74 -18.86 9.29
C ASP A 102 18.97 -17.88 8.11
N GLU A 103 17.94 -17.65 7.28
CA GLU A 103 18.06 -16.75 6.14
C GLU A 103 18.11 -15.29 6.60
N PRO A 104 19.21 -14.56 6.34
CA PRO A 104 19.30 -13.17 6.74
C PRO A 104 18.45 -12.26 5.82
N HIS A 105 17.89 -11.21 6.39
CA HIS A 105 17.21 -10.16 5.63
C HIS A 105 16.00 -10.58 4.77
N VAL A 106 15.26 -11.61 5.17
CA VAL A 106 14.09 -12.16 4.45
C VAL A 106 13.11 -11.07 4.00
N GLU A 107 12.82 -10.09 4.87
CA GLU A 107 11.92 -8.98 4.51
C GLU A 107 12.42 -8.17 3.30
N ALA A 108 13.72 -7.94 3.22
CA ALA A 108 14.34 -7.18 2.13
C ALA A 108 14.36 -8.01 0.84
N GLN A 109 14.67 -9.29 0.93
CA GLN A 109 14.70 -10.20 -0.22
C GLN A 109 13.31 -10.39 -0.82
N VAL A 110 12.29 -10.62 0.03
CA VAL A 110 10.88 -10.69 -0.41
C VAL A 110 10.42 -9.36 -1.01
N ALA A 111 10.80 -8.23 -0.42
CA ALA A 111 10.47 -6.92 -0.98
C ALA A 111 11.09 -6.73 -2.38
N MET A 112 12.34 -7.14 -2.57
CA MET A 112 13.02 -7.08 -3.87
C MET A 112 12.36 -8.01 -4.90
N LEU A 113 12.01 -9.25 -4.51
CA LEU A 113 11.28 -10.18 -5.35
C LEU A 113 9.98 -9.55 -5.88
N ILE A 114 9.20 -8.93 -5.00
CA ILE A 114 7.95 -8.24 -5.36
C ILE A 114 8.24 -7.02 -6.26
N ALA A 115 9.30 -6.26 -5.98
CA ALA A 115 9.69 -5.09 -6.79
C ALA A 115 10.07 -5.50 -8.21
N ASN A 116 10.86 -6.56 -8.38
CA ASN A 116 11.27 -7.10 -9.68
C ASN A 116 10.04 -7.58 -10.47
N GLN A 117 9.13 -8.34 -9.82
CA GLN A 117 7.90 -8.77 -10.46
C GLN A 117 7.02 -7.58 -10.90
N ALA A 118 6.96 -6.53 -10.10
CA ALA A 118 6.22 -5.32 -10.46
C ALA A 118 6.87 -4.59 -11.65
N ALA A 119 8.20 -4.46 -11.66
CA ALA A 119 8.94 -3.81 -12.75
C ALA A 119 8.73 -4.52 -14.10
N ASP A 120 8.72 -5.85 -14.10
CA ASP A 120 8.52 -6.67 -15.29
C ASP A 120 7.07 -6.72 -15.81
N ASN A 121 6.10 -6.28 -14.99
CA ASN A 121 4.66 -6.41 -15.26
C ASN A 121 3.90 -5.08 -15.16
N ASP A 122 4.40 -4.00 -15.76
CA ASP A 122 3.75 -2.68 -15.79
C ASP A 122 3.34 -2.16 -14.39
N ASN A 123 4.20 -2.35 -13.41
CA ASN A 123 3.97 -2.02 -12.00
C ASN A 123 2.80 -2.77 -11.36
N LYS A 124 2.51 -3.97 -11.80
CA LYS A 124 1.45 -4.83 -11.27
C LYS A 124 2.01 -6.14 -10.75
N VAL A 125 1.43 -6.63 -9.66
CA VAL A 125 1.80 -7.89 -9.01
C VAL A 125 0.53 -8.69 -8.72
N THR A 126 0.56 -9.99 -8.98
CA THR A 126 -0.47 -10.93 -8.55
C THR A 126 0.08 -11.90 -7.51
N VAL A 127 -0.80 -12.46 -6.68
CA VAL A 127 -0.44 -13.52 -5.73
C VAL A 127 0.24 -14.70 -6.43
N GLU A 128 -0.27 -15.09 -7.60
CA GLU A 128 0.29 -16.22 -8.37
C GLU A 128 1.71 -15.94 -8.88
N GLN A 129 2.00 -14.70 -9.29
CA GLN A 129 3.36 -14.33 -9.71
C GLN A 129 4.34 -14.41 -8.54
N VAL A 130 3.95 -13.88 -7.36
CA VAL A 130 4.78 -13.96 -6.15
C VAL A 130 4.97 -15.41 -5.73
N ARG A 131 3.91 -16.21 -5.74
CA ARG A 131 3.97 -17.64 -5.43
C ARG A 131 4.97 -18.40 -6.31
N ARG A 132 4.92 -18.16 -7.63
CA ARG A 132 5.82 -18.80 -8.58
C ARG A 132 7.27 -18.42 -8.32
N GLN A 133 7.54 -17.14 -8.08
CA GLN A 133 8.90 -16.70 -7.79
C GLN A 133 9.40 -17.25 -6.45
N LEU A 134 8.52 -17.31 -5.44
CA LEU A 134 8.87 -17.98 -4.17
C LEU A 134 9.21 -19.45 -4.37
N ALA A 135 8.47 -20.15 -5.24
CA ALA A 135 8.77 -21.57 -5.53
C ALA A 135 10.11 -21.77 -6.22
N GLU A 136 10.59 -20.79 -6.99
CA GLU A 136 11.90 -20.80 -7.63
C GLU A 136 13.03 -20.51 -6.65
N GLU A 137 12.89 -19.49 -5.81
CA GLU A 137 13.94 -19.04 -4.86
C GLU A 137 13.88 -19.78 -3.52
N TYR A 138 12.67 -20.05 -3.02
CA TYR A 138 12.39 -20.70 -1.73
C TYR A 138 11.37 -21.83 -1.90
N PRO A 139 11.75 -22.99 -2.48
CA PRO A 139 10.80 -24.06 -2.81
C PRO A 139 9.90 -24.53 -1.66
N LEU A 140 10.39 -24.52 -0.42
CA LEU A 140 9.63 -24.94 0.76
C LEU A 140 8.64 -23.86 1.23
N ALA A 141 8.74 -22.63 0.77
CA ALA A 141 7.86 -21.54 1.17
C ALA A 141 6.56 -21.45 0.34
N ALA A 142 6.50 -22.12 -0.82
CA ALA A 142 5.35 -21.98 -1.72
C ALA A 142 4.03 -22.49 -1.10
N VAL A 143 4.04 -23.61 -0.40
CA VAL A 143 2.84 -24.16 0.26
C VAL A 143 2.43 -23.34 1.47
N PRO A 144 3.32 -23.01 2.43
CA PRO A 144 3.00 -22.09 3.50
C PRO A 144 2.47 -20.73 3.02
N PHE A 145 3.00 -20.20 1.92
CA PHE A 145 2.50 -18.96 1.33
C PHE A 145 1.02 -19.04 0.94
N ASP A 146 0.61 -20.14 0.27
CA ASP A 146 -0.78 -20.37 -0.07
C ASP A 146 -1.67 -20.37 1.17
N ASP A 147 -1.23 -21.03 2.26
CA ASP A 147 -1.93 -21.08 3.54
C ASP A 147 -2.06 -19.69 4.19
N TYR A 148 -1.02 -18.87 4.16
CA TYR A 148 -1.05 -17.51 4.69
C TYR A 148 -1.94 -16.57 3.86
N VAL A 149 -1.95 -16.72 2.54
CA VAL A 149 -2.85 -15.98 1.65
C VAL A 149 -4.30 -16.34 1.93
N GLU A 150 -4.62 -17.64 2.09
CA GLU A 150 -5.99 -18.12 2.35
C GLU A 150 -6.51 -17.65 3.73
N LYS A 151 -5.63 -17.54 4.72
CA LYS A 151 -5.97 -17.05 6.07
C LYS A 151 -6.05 -15.51 6.16
N SER A 152 -5.70 -14.80 5.11
CA SER A 152 -5.69 -13.33 5.11
C SER A 152 -7.09 -12.76 4.95
N ASP A 153 -7.53 -11.95 5.89
CA ASP A 153 -8.81 -11.20 5.79
C ASP A 153 -8.80 -10.15 4.66
N VAL A 154 -7.63 -9.85 4.09
CA VAL A 154 -7.42 -8.81 3.07
C VAL A 154 -7.40 -9.39 1.66
N LEU A 155 -6.97 -10.66 1.51
CA LEU A 155 -6.78 -11.35 0.24
C LEU A 155 -7.91 -12.36 0.01
N GLU A 156 -9.14 -11.87 -0.13
CA GLU A 156 -10.26 -12.75 -0.50
C GLU A 156 -9.99 -13.47 -1.82
N PRO A 157 -10.41 -14.74 -2.00
CA PRO A 157 -10.09 -15.56 -3.18
C PRO A 157 -10.42 -14.89 -4.51
N ALA A 158 -11.53 -14.13 -4.59
CA ALA A 158 -11.91 -13.39 -5.79
C ALA A 158 -11.00 -12.17 -6.06
N GLN A 159 -10.38 -11.62 -5.03
CA GLN A 159 -9.51 -10.45 -5.11
C GLN A 159 -8.03 -10.84 -5.22
N ALA A 160 -7.64 -12.02 -4.73
CA ALA A 160 -6.27 -12.54 -4.82
C ALA A 160 -5.82 -12.74 -6.27
N GLN A 161 -6.74 -12.98 -7.19
CA GLN A 161 -6.45 -13.10 -8.62
C GLN A 161 -6.31 -11.75 -9.34
N GLN A 162 -6.78 -10.65 -8.73
CA GLN A 162 -6.67 -9.33 -9.33
C GLN A 162 -5.26 -8.77 -9.14
N PRO A 163 -4.67 -8.18 -10.19
CA PRO A 163 -3.35 -7.55 -10.06
C PRO A 163 -3.42 -6.34 -9.13
N VAL A 164 -2.46 -6.25 -8.24
CA VAL A 164 -2.26 -5.11 -7.34
C VAL A 164 -1.28 -4.15 -7.99
N THR A 165 -1.65 -2.87 -8.11
CA THR A 165 -0.78 -1.84 -8.66
C THR A 165 0.21 -1.37 -7.59
N VAL A 166 1.50 -1.41 -7.91
CA VAL A 166 2.57 -0.95 -7.05
C VAL A 166 3.08 0.40 -7.56
N SER A 167 2.97 1.45 -6.77
CA SER A 167 3.45 2.76 -7.21
C SER A 167 4.97 2.75 -7.45
N PRO A 168 5.49 3.49 -8.46
CA PRO A 168 6.93 3.57 -8.72
C PRO A 168 7.76 4.05 -7.52
N ALA A 169 7.16 4.89 -6.66
CA ALA A 169 7.81 5.32 -5.43
C ALA A 169 7.94 4.18 -4.40
N ARG A 170 7.01 3.22 -4.40
CA ARG A 170 7.07 2.05 -3.53
C ARG A 170 8.08 1.03 -4.06
N ILE A 171 8.12 0.78 -5.35
CA ILE A 171 9.14 -0.07 -5.99
C ILE A 171 10.52 0.42 -5.59
N ARG A 172 10.83 1.70 -5.80
CA ARG A 172 12.13 2.30 -5.40
C ARG A 172 12.46 2.17 -3.92
N ARG A 173 11.46 2.10 -3.04
CA ARG A 173 11.70 1.84 -1.60
C ARG A 173 11.99 0.38 -1.31
N MET A 174 11.44 -0.53 -2.08
CA MET A 174 11.68 -1.96 -1.96
C MET A 174 13.08 -2.33 -2.49
N GLU A 175 13.55 -1.62 -3.53
CA GLU A 175 14.88 -1.79 -4.12
C GLU A 175 16.02 -1.26 -3.24
N SER A 176 15.73 -0.52 -2.19
CA SER A 176 16.75 0.07 -1.33
C SER A 176 16.30 0.19 0.13
N ARG A 177 17.22 -0.05 1.05
CA ARG A 177 17.06 0.17 2.49
C ARG A 177 17.77 1.42 2.94
N SER A 178 17.08 2.32 3.64
CA SER A 178 17.69 3.47 4.30
C SER A 178 17.99 3.15 5.76
N ILE A 179 19.22 3.35 6.17
CA ILE A 179 19.68 3.19 7.55
C ILE A 179 20.00 4.58 8.09
N HIS A 180 19.40 4.91 9.20
CA HIS A 180 19.66 6.17 9.90
C HIS A 180 20.50 5.90 11.15
N THR A 181 21.64 6.57 11.27
CA THR A 181 22.45 6.49 12.47
C THR A 181 21.97 7.49 13.52
N ALA A 182 22.31 7.23 14.79
CA ALA A 182 22.01 8.15 15.89
C ALA A 182 22.65 9.55 15.71
N SER A 183 23.73 9.63 14.93
CA SER A 183 24.42 10.89 14.58
C SER A 183 23.77 11.65 13.40
N GLY A 184 22.68 11.14 12.84
CA GLY A 184 21.96 11.78 11.72
C GLY A 184 22.52 11.47 10.33
N ILE A 185 23.41 10.49 10.20
CA ILE A 185 23.89 10.02 8.89
C ILE A 185 22.85 9.09 8.31
N GLU A 186 22.44 9.33 7.07
CA GLU A 186 21.59 8.43 6.30
C GLU A 186 22.44 7.67 5.29
N VAL A 187 22.37 6.34 5.33
CA VAL A 187 23.02 5.45 4.35
C VAL A 187 21.92 4.72 3.60
N LYS A 188 21.90 4.89 2.28
CA LYS A 188 20.99 4.20 1.40
C LYS A 188 21.71 3.05 0.69
N ILE A 189 21.25 1.83 0.95
CA ILE A 189 21.88 0.61 0.45
C ILE A 189 20.90 -0.06 -0.51
N PRO A 190 21.29 -0.35 -1.77
CA PRO A 190 20.50 -1.21 -2.64
C PRO A 190 20.27 -2.58 -2.00
N THR A 191 19.06 -3.10 -2.11
CA THR A 191 18.68 -4.37 -1.48
C THR A 191 19.47 -5.55 -2.05
N GLU A 192 19.85 -5.49 -3.34
CA GLU A 192 20.70 -6.48 -4.00
C GLU A 192 22.03 -6.69 -3.26
N ILE A 193 22.63 -5.59 -2.78
CA ILE A 193 23.92 -5.61 -2.08
C ILE A 193 23.78 -6.17 -0.65
N LEU A 194 22.60 -6.12 -0.07
CA LEU A 194 22.34 -6.68 1.26
C LEU A 194 22.24 -8.22 1.24
N SER A 195 21.94 -8.80 0.09
CA SER A 195 21.90 -10.26 -0.09
C SER A 195 23.28 -10.88 -0.40
N GLU A 196 24.25 -10.05 -0.80
CA GLU A 196 25.64 -10.48 -0.99
C GLU A 196 26.44 -10.20 0.28
N ASP A 197 26.77 -11.22 1.05
CA ASP A 197 27.53 -11.16 2.33
C ASP A 197 28.90 -10.44 2.27
N SER A 198 29.30 -9.98 1.10
CA SER A 198 30.65 -9.46 0.89
C SER A 198 30.79 -7.93 0.90
N ALA A 199 29.71 -7.20 0.55
CA ALA A 199 29.82 -5.73 0.33
C ALA A 199 29.42 -4.90 1.56
N VAL A 200 28.47 -5.38 2.36
CA VAL A 200 27.96 -4.69 3.55
C VAL A 200 27.84 -5.68 4.71
N GLU A 201 28.38 -5.34 5.86
CA GLU A 201 28.39 -6.17 7.04
C GLU A 201 27.91 -5.39 8.28
N PHE A 202 27.01 -6.01 9.04
CA PHE A 202 26.53 -5.46 10.31
C PHE A 202 27.30 -6.13 11.46
N LEU A 203 28.12 -5.35 12.14
CA LEU A 203 28.89 -5.81 13.29
C LEU A 203 28.14 -5.46 14.58
N HIS A 204 27.74 -6.47 15.32
CA HIS A 204 27.08 -6.32 16.62
C HIS A 204 28.14 -6.35 17.72
N ALA A 205 28.20 -5.30 18.55
CA ALA A 205 29.04 -5.24 19.71
C ALA A 205 28.31 -5.74 20.96
N GLU A 206 29.05 -6.13 22.00
CA GLU A 206 28.50 -6.65 23.26
C GLU A 206 27.65 -5.60 24.02
N ASP A 207 27.88 -4.32 23.77
CA ASP A 207 27.11 -3.22 24.36
C ASP A 207 25.77 -2.96 23.66
N GLY A 208 25.41 -3.77 22.65
CA GLY A 208 24.21 -3.63 21.85
C GLY A 208 24.30 -2.61 20.72
N SER A 209 25.46 -1.97 20.53
CA SER A 209 25.69 -1.09 19.38
C SER A 209 25.88 -1.90 18.11
N VAL A 210 25.43 -1.34 16.97
CA VAL A 210 25.58 -1.94 15.65
C VAL A 210 26.43 -1.00 14.78
N SER A 211 27.50 -1.54 14.23
CA SER A 211 28.36 -0.85 13.26
C SER A 211 28.09 -1.36 11.85
N LEU A 212 28.09 -0.46 10.88
CA LEU A 212 27.97 -0.78 9.46
C LEU A 212 29.36 -0.73 8.83
N LEU A 213 29.83 -1.85 8.29
CA LEU A 213 31.05 -1.95 7.52
C LEU A 213 30.72 -2.06 6.04
N ILE A 214 31.17 -1.08 5.25
CA ILE A 214 31.05 -1.09 3.79
C ILE A 214 32.42 -1.40 3.20
N LYS A 215 32.51 -2.50 2.44
CA LYS A 215 33.74 -2.98 1.83
C LYS A 215 33.84 -2.48 0.39
N ASN A 216 35.06 -2.44 -0.16
CA ASN A 216 35.35 -2.11 -1.57
C ASN A 216 34.90 -0.70 -1.99
N VAL A 217 35.02 0.27 -1.11
CA VAL A 217 34.75 1.69 -1.42
C VAL A 217 35.84 2.25 -2.31
N ILE A 218 35.46 2.80 -3.46
CA ILE A 218 36.36 3.55 -4.35
C ILE A 218 36.14 5.04 -4.04
N LEU A 219 37.20 5.75 -3.64
CA LEU A 219 37.19 7.19 -3.33
C LEU A 219 37.69 7.98 -4.51
#